data_cd56fb55dc2b60243db360cbdf1c750b
#
_entry.id   cd56fb55dc2b60243db360cbdf1c750b
#
_cell.length_a   1.000
_cell.length_b   1.000
_cell.length_c   1.000
_cell.angle_alpha   90.00
_cell.angle_beta   90.00
_cell.angle_gamma   90.00
#
_symmetry.space_group_name_H-M   'P 1'
#
loop_
_entity.id
_entity.type
_entity.pdbx_description
1 polymer ?
#
loop_
_entity_poly.entity_id
_entity_poly.type
_entity_poly.pdbx_seq_one_letter_code
_entity_poly.pdbx_strand_id
1 'polypeptide(L)'
;MILPLTFLILERMRLGLLCGHLTLRNSECDLMIHDEFDWINKIKPKSHYQSHLLEGIGDDASVYKTDASYDEIICVDTLVEDVHFKKTTLSPFDIGHKALAVNISDVAAMGGWPVFYLVSVAIPSDWSEEEMEELYKGMSSLAEGYKMDLIGGDTVSTTDKLVISVTVTGRVEAGKRLLRKNALPGDIVFVTGSLGKSAAGLALLLKRSRNAHFTAREKRLTIAHQRPRPKVEEARVINSLNTRGALNDISDGIGSEAHEIAEASNVSIELDESSLPIAQELQSVDTAKRLEWMLFGGEDFELVGTVRENDWELLSEAMKKEGLSLYKIGTVKEGRGEVWLKKEKNGLVRLNKKGYNHFKS
;
A
#
# COMPACT_ATOMS: atom_id res chain seq x y z
N MET A 1 13.80 -39.48 6.11
CA MET A 1 15.11 -39.92 5.53
C MET A 1 15.82 -38.61 5.17
N ILE A 2 16.65 -38.13 6.11
CA ILE A 2 17.35 -36.86 6.08
C ILE A 2 18.66 -37.08 5.32
N LEU A 3 18.82 -36.48 4.16
CA LEU A 3 20.09 -36.45 3.42
C LEU A 3 20.99 -35.35 4.04
N PRO A 4 22.28 -35.64 4.27
CA PRO A 4 23.13 -34.73 5.02
C PRO A 4 23.63 -33.53 4.19
N LEU A 5 23.68 -32.39 4.86
CA LEU A 5 24.10 -31.04 4.41
C LEU A 5 25.53 -30.94 3.83
N THR A 6 26.27 -32.02 3.78
CA THR A 6 27.70 -32.06 3.39
C THR A 6 27.94 -32.06 1.88
N PHE A 7 26.91 -32.21 1.05
CA PHE A 7 27.12 -32.28 -0.41
C PHE A 7 27.09 -30.90 -1.11
N LEU A 8 26.46 -29.89 -0.48
CA LEU A 8 26.37 -28.53 -1.07
C LEU A 8 27.65 -27.69 -0.89
N ILE A 9 28.52 -28.05 0.08
CA ILE A 9 29.75 -27.28 0.35
C ILE A 9 30.86 -27.64 -0.62
N LEU A 10 30.87 -28.83 -1.19
CA LEU A 10 31.92 -29.29 -2.10
C LEU A 10 31.78 -28.78 -3.56
N GLU A 11 30.57 -28.40 -4.01
CA GLU A 11 30.40 -27.79 -5.32
C GLU A 11 30.81 -26.31 -5.36
N ARG A 12 30.64 -25.60 -4.24
CA ARG A 12 31.10 -24.19 -4.15
C ARG A 12 32.61 -24.04 -4.13
N MET A 13 33.36 -25.05 -3.66
CA MET A 13 34.82 -25.03 -3.71
C MET A 13 35.40 -25.34 -5.10
N ARG A 14 34.64 -25.94 -6.02
CA ARG A 14 35.13 -26.21 -7.39
C ARG A 14 34.95 -25.03 -8.35
N LEU A 15 34.02 -24.12 -8.08
CA LEU A 15 33.80 -22.89 -8.87
C LEU A 15 34.79 -21.77 -8.50
N GLY A 16 35.34 -21.78 -7.28
CA GLY A 16 36.35 -20.81 -6.84
C GLY A 16 37.76 -20.99 -7.41
N LEU A 17 38.07 -22.13 -8.06
CA LEU A 17 39.40 -22.44 -8.58
C LEU A 17 39.56 -22.24 -10.10
N LEU A 18 38.49 -21.83 -10.81
CA LEU A 18 38.53 -21.54 -12.25
C LEU A 18 38.53 -20.03 -12.60
N CYS A 19 38.60 -19.17 -11.61
CA CYS A 19 38.64 -17.70 -11.83
C CYS A 19 40.07 -17.12 -11.81
N GLY A 20 41.08 -17.95 -12.03
CA GLY A 20 42.46 -17.52 -12.21
C GLY A 20 42.88 -17.51 -13.67
N HIS A 21 42.85 -16.34 -14.30
CA HIS A 21 43.35 -15.91 -15.61
C HIS A 21 42.27 -15.62 -16.67
N LEU A 22 41.52 -14.58 -16.44
CA LEU A 22 41.04 -13.72 -17.51
C LEU A 22 40.84 -12.31 -16.90
N THR A 23 41.70 -11.40 -17.31
CA THR A 23 41.58 -9.96 -17.06
C THR A 23 40.35 -9.45 -17.82
N LEU A 24 39.17 -9.67 -17.26
CA LEU A 24 37.92 -8.95 -17.62
C LEU A 24 37.69 -7.85 -16.59
N ARG A 25 37.44 -6.70 -17.11
CA ARG A 25 37.33 -5.40 -16.43
C ARG A 25 36.57 -5.47 -15.09
N ASN A 26 37.15 -4.85 -14.06
CA ASN A 26 36.66 -4.66 -12.69
C ASN A 26 35.27 -3.96 -12.60
N SER A 27 34.47 -3.88 -13.66
CA SER A 27 33.22 -3.13 -13.65
C SER A 27 31.94 -3.98 -13.48
N GLU A 28 32.04 -5.30 -13.54
CA GLU A 28 30.85 -6.17 -13.38
C GLU A 28 30.74 -6.81 -11.98
N CYS A 29 31.81 -6.76 -11.18
CA CYS A 29 31.85 -7.35 -9.84
C CYS A 29 31.32 -6.36 -8.75
N ASP A 30 31.28 -5.06 -9.05
CA ASP A 30 30.88 -4.02 -8.08
C ASP A 30 29.34 -3.78 -8.01
N LEU A 31 28.55 -4.56 -8.75
CA LEU A 31 27.11 -4.34 -8.88
C LEU A 31 26.25 -5.21 -7.96
N MET A 32 26.84 -6.16 -7.23
CA MET A 32 26.07 -7.06 -6.35
C MET A 32 26.33 -6.74 -4.88
N ILE A 33 25.31 -6.94 -4.04
CA ILE A 33 25.48 -6.93 -2.58
C ILE A 33 26.36 -8.14 -2.23
N HIS A 34 27.60 -7.89 -1.76
CA HIS A 34 28.58 -8.93 -1.49
C HIS A 34 28.56 -9.44 -0.05
N ASP A 35 28.07 -8.62 0.88
CA ASP A 35 28.01 -8.96 2.30
C ASP A 35 26.72 -8.44 2.94
N GLU A 36 26.01 -9.32 3.61
CA GLU A 36 24.75 -9.04 4.29
C GLU A 36 24.93 -8.03 5.42
N PHE A 37 25.97 -8.22 6.25
CA PHE A 37 26.21 -7.35 7.42
C PHE A 37 26.65 -5.95 7.01
N ASP A 38 27.47 -5.84 5.97
CA ASP A 38 27.84 -4.54 5.41
C ASP A 38 26.62 -3.81 4.86
N TRP A 39 25.71 -4.53 4.19
CA TRP A 39 24.46 -3.97 3.69
C TRP A 39 23.55 -3.50 4.84
N ILE A 40 23.33 -4.33 5.87
CA ILE A 40 22.54 -3.95 7.05
C ILE A 40 23.12 -2.69 7.71
N ASN A 41 24.44 -2.60 7.88
CA ASN A 41 25.09 -1.43 8.44
C ASN A 41 24.89 -0.17 7.58
N LYS A 42 24.84 -0.32 6.25
CA LYS A 42 24.64 0.77 5.29
C LYS A 42 23.23 1.38 5.38
N ILE A 43 22.21 0.53 5.53
CA ILE A 43 20.81 0.96 5.62
C ILE A 43 20.36 1.35 7.02
N LYS A 44 21.17 1.08 8.06
CA LYS A 44 20.85 1.40 9.46
C LYS A 44 20.62 2.90 9.63
N PRO A 45 19.42 3.34 10.15
CA PRO A 45 19.13 4.74 10.41
C PRO A 45 20.13 5.38 11.36
N LYS A 46 20.53 6.63 11.08
CA LYS A 46 21.47 7.38 11.93
C LYS A 46 20.78 8.06 13.13
N SER A 47 19.45 8.16 13.10
CA SER A 47 18.63 8.78 14.15
C SER A 47 17.24 8.16 14.17
N HIS A 48 16.56 8.25 15.31
CA HIS A 48 15.22 7.74 15.51
C HIS A 48 14.25 8.86 15.87
N TYR A 49 13.03 8.80 15.35
CA TYR A 49 11.96 9.76 15.65
C TYR A 49 11.21 9.39 16.94
N GLN A 50 11.13 8.11 17.26
CA GLN A 50 10.30 7.58 18.35
C GLN A 50 11.11 7.40 19.64
N SER A 51 10.81 8.19 20.67
CA SER A 51 11.55 8.17 21.95
C SER A 51 11.33 6.90 22.80
N HIS A 52 10.34 6.10 22.46
CA HIS A 52 10.04 4.83 23.16
C HIS A 52 10.71 3.59 22.51
N LEU A 53 11.43 3.75 21.40
CA LEU A 53 12.34 2.72 20.89
C LEU A 53 13.51 2.56 21.85
N LEU A 54 13.73 1.34 22.34
CA LEU A 54 14.82 1.01 23.28
C LEU A 54 15.97 0.36 22.53
N GLU A 55 15.68 -0.63 21.66
CA GLU A 55 16.63 -1.35 20.82
C GLU A 55 16.12 -1.38 19.38
N GLY A 56 16.97 -1.00 18.42
CA GLY A 56 16.66 -1.03 16.99
C GLY A 56 17.51 -2.06 16.24
N ILE A 57 17.92 -1.73 14.99
CA ILE A 57 18.78 -2.62 14.18
C ILE A 57 20.13 -2.85 14.86
N GLY A 58 20.51 -4.12 15.06
CA GLY A 58 21.83 -4.51 15.60
C GLY A 58 21.79 -5.57 16.71
N ASP A 59 20.63 -6.08 17.04
CA ASP A 59 20.40 -7.20 17.94
C ASP A 59 19.38 -8.17 17.32
N ASP A 60 19.10 -9.32 17.96
CA ASP A 60 18.20 -10.36 17.47
C ASP A 60 16.75 -9.87 17.29
N ALA A 61 16.33 -8.89 18.10
CA ALA A 61 14.99 -8.31 18.03
C ALA A 61 14.98 -6.81 18.38
N SER A 62 14.00 -6.11 17.87
CA SER A 62 13.69 -4.74 18.29
C SER A 62 12.81 -4.71 19.52
N VAL A 63 13.09 -3.76 20.42
CA VAL A 63 12.34 -3.57 21.69
C VAL A 63 11.82 -2.15 21.79
N TYR A 64 10.50 -2.01 22.02
CA TYR A 64 9.86 -0.72 22.26
C TYR A 64 8.83 -0.80 23.37
N LYS A 65 8.60 0.32 24.06
CA LYS A 65 7.59 0.42 25.12
C LYS A 65 6.20 0.53 24.51
N THR A 66 5.23 -0.17 25.10
CA THR A 66 3.80 0.01 24.83
C THR A 66 3.18 0.92 25.88
N ASP A 67 2.18 1.70 25.47
CA ASP A 67 1.40 2.59 26.32
C ASP A 67 -0.03 2.03 26.45
N ALA A 68 -0.57 2.01 27.67
CA ALA A 68 -1.94 1.55 27.92
C ALA A 68 -3.02 2.48 27.31
N SER A 69 -2.64 3.67 26.85
CA SER A 69 -3.51 4.64 26.19
C SER A 69 -3.79 4.33 24.73
N TYR A 70 -3.07 3.37 24.13
CA TYR A 70 -3.14 3.06 22.70
C TYR A 70 -3.36 1.57 22.46
N ASP A 71 -4.17 1.28 21.43
CA ASP A 71 -4.21 -0.02 20.77
C ASP A 71 -3.11 -0.04 19.70
N GLU A 72 -2.19 -1.01 19.74
CA GLU A 72 -1.15 -1.18 18.72
C GLU A 72 -1.75 -1.87 17.48
N ILE A 73 -1.38 -1.37 16.29
CA ILE A 73 -1.79 -1.90 15.00
C ILE A 73 -0.57 -2.56 14.37
N ILE A 74 -0.73 -3.72 13.74
CA ILE A 74 0.29 -4.44 13.00
C ILE A 74 -0.29 -4.96 11.69
N CYS A 75 0.38 -4.71 10.58
CA CYS A 75 0.03 -5.26 9.26
C CYS A 75 1.29 -5.69 8.51
N VAL A 76 1.12 -6.50 7.47
CA VAL A 76 2.19 -6.96 6.59
C VAL A 76 1.65 -7.17 5.18
N ASP A 77 2.35 -6.59 4.20
CA ASP A 77 2.15 -6.86 2.78
C ASP A 77 3.42 -7.33 2.11
N THR A 78 3.25 -8.16 1.09
CA THR A 78 4.35 -8.69 0.31
C THR A 78 4.18 -8.33 -1.17
N LEU A 79 5.19 -7.69 -1.74
CA LEU A 79 5.27 -7.38 -3.16
C LEU A 79 6.24 -8.33 -3.85
N VAL A 80 5.80 -8.89 -4.97
CA VAL A 80 6.60 -9.81 -5.80
C VAL A 80 6.78 -9.20 -7.18
N GLU A 81 8.01 -9.17 -7.68
CA GLU A 81 8.33 -8.71 -9.03
C GLU A 81 7.58 -9.52 -10.08
N ASP A 82 7.14 -8.86 -11.15
CA ASP A 82 6.28 -9.35 -12.23
C ASP A 82 4.82 -9.68 -11.82
N VAL A 83 4.51 -9.67 -10.52
CA VAL A 83 3.14 -9.79 -10.00
C VAL A 83 2.60 -8.41 -9.63
N HIS A 84 3.24 -7.74 -8.64
CA HIS A 84 2.81 -6.45 -8.10
C HIS A 84 3.51 -5.26 -8.74
N PHE A 85 4.69 -5.45 -9.29
CA PHE A 85 5.47 -4.41 -9.96
C PHE A 85 6.38 -5.01 -11.05
N LYS A 86 6.84 -4.14 -11.96
CA LYS A 86 7.85 -4.47 -12.96
C LYS A 86 8.90 -3.37 -13.01
N LYS A 87 10.17 -3.69 -13.24
CA LYS A 87 11.23 -2.69 -13.49
C LYS A 87 10.89 -1.76 -14.67
N THR A 88 10.02 -2.19 -15.57
CA THR A 88 9.56 -1.36 -16.71
C THR A 88 8.48 -0.35 -16.31
N THR A 89 7.76 -0.54 -15.20
CA THR A 89 6.68 0.35 -14.75
C THR A 89 7.09 1.22 -13.56
N LEU A 90 7.91 0.69 -12.65
CA LEU A 90 8.39 1.40 -11.46
C LEU A 90 9.92 1.46 -11.44
N SER A 91 10.48 2.56 -10.96
CA SER A 91 11.90 2.62 -10.57
C SER A 91 12.10 1.90 -9.23
N PRO A 92 13.35 1.52 -8.87
CA PRO A 92 13.60 0.97 -7.54
C PRO A 92 13.10 1.89 -6.41
N PHE A 93 13.29 3.20 -6.52
CA PHE A 93 12.73 4.18 -5.59
C PHE A 93 11.19 4.08 -5.49
N ASP A 94 10.48 4.00 -6.62
CA ASP A 94 9.02 3.91 -6.64
C ASP A 94 8.53 2.59 -6.04
N ILE A 95 9.27 1.49 -6.26
CA ILE A 95 8.98 0.18 -5.67
C ILE A 95 9.07 0.27 -4.13
N GLY A 96 10.16 0.83 -3.61
CA GLY A 96 10.32 1.02 -2.17
C GLY A 96 9.25 1.92 -1.56
N HIS A 97 8.95 3.06 -2.21
CA HIS A 97 7.86 3.94 -1.78
C HIS A 97 6.53 3.19 -1.70
N LYS A 98 6.14 2.45 -2.76
CA LYS A 98 4.88 1.70 -2.82
C LYS A 98 4.85 0.59 -1.76
N ALA A 99 5.93 -0.18 -1.61
CA ALA A 99 6.00 -1.27 -0.64
C ALA A 99 5.74 -0.82 0.81
N LEU A 100 6.17 0.39 1.17
CA LEU A 100 5.84 0.95 2.48
C LEU A 100 4.44 1.59 2.48
N ALA A 101 4.04 2.24 1.39
CA ALA A 101 2.78 2.98 1.31
C ALA A 101 1.54 2.08 1.47
N VAL A 102 1.56 0.85 0.91
CA VAL A 102 0.43 -0.09 1.02
C VAL A 102 0.16 -0.42 2.49
N ASN A 103 1.18 -0.73 3.26
CA ASN A 103 1.07 -1.02 4.70
C ASN A 103 0.66 0.20 5.54
N ILE A 104 1.13 1.40 5.20
CA ILE A 104 0.68 2.63 5.88
C ILE A 104 -0.80 2.87 5.60
N SER A 105 -1.30 2.47 4.43
CA SER A 105 -2.72 2.55 4.07
C SER A 105 -3.59 1.68 4.97
N ASP A 106 -3.16 0.45 5.30
CA ASP A 106 -3.84 -0.42 6.26
C ASP A 106 -3.93 0.21 7.64
N VAL A 107 -2.81 0.78 8.12
CA VAL A 107 -2.80 1.50 9.41
C VAL A 107 -3.78 2.67 9.39
N ALA A 108 -3.85 3.42 8.28
CA ALA A 108 -4.81 4.51 8.11
C ALA A 108 -6.25 4.00 8.11
N ALA A 109 -6.54 2.87 7.44
CA ALA A 109 -7.87 2.25 7.43
C ALA A 109 -8.37 1.89 8.85
N MET A 110 -7.45 1.59 9.78
CA MET A 110 -7.78 1.38 11.19
C MET A 110 -7.94 2.68 12.01
N GLY A 111 -7.84 3.85 11.37
CA GLY A 111 -7.90 5.16 12.03
C GLY A 111 -6.62 5.55 12.77
N GLY A 112 -5.54 4.79 12.60
CA GLY A 112 -4.26 4.93 13.29
C GLY A 112 -3.25 5.82 12.58
N TRP A 113 -2.06 5.89 13.17
CA TRP A 113 -0.85 6.43 12.52
C TRP A 113 0.29 5.42 12.63
N PRO A 114 1.13 5.33 11.59
CA PRO A 114 2.24 4.39 11.54
C PRO A 114 3.39 4.85 12.45
N VAL A 115 4.19 3.91 12.95
CA VAL A 115 5.26 4.18 13.93
C VAL A 115 6.58 3.54 13.52
N PHE A 116 6.58 2.23 13.32
CA PHE A 116 7.77 1.47 12.94
C PHE A 116 7.51 0.59 11.72
N TYR A 117 8.58 0.21 11.02
CA TYR A 117 8.50 -0.80 9.98
C TYR A 117 9.72 -1.72 9.98
N LEU A 118 9.50 -2.95 9.50
CA LEU A 118 10.52 -3.96 9.23
C LEU A 118 10.43 -4.35 7.76
N VAL A 119 11.57 -4.72 7.17
CA VAL A 119 11.64 -5.09 5.76
C VAL A 119 12.34 -6.44 5.62
N SER A 120 11.65 -7.44 5.09
CA SER A 120 12.23 -8.69 4.67
C SER A 120 12.34 -8.72 3.15
N VAL A 121 13.54 -8.96 2.61
CA VAL A 121 13.78 -8.99 1.17
C VAL A 121 14.46 -10.29 0.74
N ALA A 122 13.97 -10.85 -0.37
CA ALA A 122 14.67 -11.92 -1.10
C ALA A 122 15.17 -11.34 -2.43
N ILE A 123 16.50 -11.21 -2.56
CA ILE A 123 17.14 -10.45 -3.63
C ILE A 123 17.69 -11.42 -4.70
N PRO A 124 17.24 -11.31 -5.96
CA PRO A 124 17.84 -12.08 -7.06
C PRO A 124 19.13 -11.44 -7.56
N SER A 125 19.94 -12.23 -8.25
CA SER A 125 21.28 -11.82 -8.71
C SER A 125 21.30 -10.71 -9.78
N ASP A 126 20.16 -10.38 -10.38
CA ASP A 126 20.00 -9.31 -11.39
C ASP A 126 19.56 -7.96 -10.79
N TRP A 127 19.58 -7.85 -9.45
CA TRP A 127 19.42 -6.60 -8.73
C TRP A 127 20.75 -6.11 -8.17
N SER A 128 21.16 -4.91 -8.53
CA SER A 128 22.41 -4.33 -8.04
C SER A 128 22.25 -3.69 -6.66
N GLU A 129 23.38 -3.43 -6.01
CA GLU A 129 23.41 -2.74 -4.72
C GLU A 129 22.82 -1.34 -4.82
N GLU A 130 23.10 -0.60 -5.91
CA GLU A 130 22.56 0.72 -6.15
C GLU A 130 21.03 0.69 -6.34
N GLU A 131 20.50 -0.32 -7.02
CA GLU A 131 19.04 -0.50 -7.15
C GLU A 131 18.41 -0.75 -5.77
N MET A 132 19.03 -1.55 -4.91
CA MET A 132 18.55 -1.77 -3.56
C MET A 132 18.67 -0.53 -2.68
N GLU A 133 19.75 0.26 -2.79
CA GLU A 133 19.84 1.55 -2.12
C GLU A 133 18.73 2.50 -2.51
N GLU A 134 18.43 2.63 -3.81
CA GLU A 134 17.34 3.46 -4.30
C GLU A 134 15.97 2.97 -3.79
N LEU A 135 15.76 1.65 -3.68
CA LEU A 135 14.56 1.07 -3.12
C LEU A 135 14.38 1.50 -1.64
N TYR A 136 15.43 1.34 -0.82
CA TYR A 136 15.39 1.78 0.59
C TYR A 136 15.28 3.30 0.73
N LYS A 137 15.84 4.10 -0.19
CA LYS A 137 15.61 5.56 -0.24
C LYS A 137 14.15 5.90 -0.50
N GLY A 138 13.46 5.12 -1.36
CA GLY A 138 12.03 5.27 -1.60
C GLY A 138 11.21 5.07 -0.33
N MET A 139 11.50 4.01 0.43
CA MET A 139 10.88 3.75 1.74
C MET A 139 11.20 4.87 2.74
N SER A 140 12.48 5.22 2.89
CA SER A 140 12.91 6.23 3.87
C SER A 140 12.30 7.60 3.59
N SER A 141 12.18 8.00 2.32
CA SER A 141 11.55 9.27 1.93
C SER A 141 10.07 9.34 2.34
N LEU A 142 9.34 8.23 2.23
CA LEU A 142 7.96 8.16 2.70
C LEU A 142 7.88 8.12 4.23
N ALA A 143 8.72 7.30 4.85
CA ALA A 143 8.80 7.13 6.31
C ALA A 143 9.11 8.45 7.04
N GLU A 144 9.97 9.31 6.44
CA GLU A 144 10.31 10.63 6.99
C GLU A 144 9.06 11.52 7.14
N GLY A 145 8.15 11.49 6.16
CA GLY A 145 6.90 12.25 6.19
C GLY A 145 5.99 11.87 7.37
N TYR A 146 6.04 10.62 7.80
CA TYR A 146 5.27 10.09 8.93
C TYR A 146 6.09 9.92 10.22
N LYS A 147 7.40 10.26 10.21
CA LYS A 147 8.33 10.07 11.32
C LYS A 147 8.40 8.62 11.81
N MET A 148 8.46 7.71 10.86
CA MET A 148 8.61 6.28 11.12
C MET A 148 10.07 5.88 11.18
N ASP A 149 10.41 4.89 11.99
CA ASP A 149 11.74 4.28 12.04
C ASP A 149 11.74 2.88 11.42
N LEU A 150 12.76 2.59 10.58
CA LEU A 150 13.12 1.23 10.22
C LEU A 150 13.82 0.58 11.42
N ILE A 151 13.22 -0.47 11.97
CA ILE A 151 13.70 -1.09 13.22
C ILE A 151 14.28 -2.49 13.02
N GLY A 152 14.24 -3.05 11.83
CA GLY A 152 14.80 -4.36 11.52
C GLY A 152 14.32 -4.93 10.21
N GLY A 153 14.62 -6.20 10.01
CA GLY A 153 14.24 -6.96 8.82
C GLY A 153 15.10 -8.18 8.61
N ASP A 154 15.02 -8.74 7.43
CA ASP A 154 15.79 -9.90 7.00
C ASP A 154 16.21 -9.75 5.53
N THR A 155 17.39 -10.25 5.17
CA THR A 155 17.92 -10.18 3.81
C THR A 155 18.41 -11.55 3.37
N VAL A 156 17.78 -12.10 2.35
CA VAL A 156 18.14 -13.40 1.79
C VAL A 156 18.31 -13.30 0.27
N SER A 157 18.98 -14.29 -0.32
CA SER A 157 19.07 -14.40 -1.78
C SER A 157 17.95 -15.25 -2.35
N THR A 158 17.54 -14.97 -3.60
CA THR A 158 16.63 -15.80 -4.39
C THR A 158 17.21 -16.05 -5.78
N THR A 159 16.72 -17.07 -6.47
CA THR A 159 17.17 -17.42 -7.83
C THR A 159 16.29 -16.82 -8.92
N ASP A 160 15.15 -16.22 -8.57
CA ASP A 160 14.16 -15.80 -9.57
C ASP A 160 13.80 -14.32 -9.43
N LYS A 161 12.87 -13.95 -8.58
CA LYS A 161 12.27 -12.61 -8.52
C LYS A 161 12.54 -11.91 -7.19
N LEU A 162 12.62 -10.58 -7.23
CA LEU A 162 12.64 -9.79 -6.02
C LEU A 162 11.33 -9.96 -5.26
N VAL A 163 11.42 -10.30 -3.99
CA VAL A 163 10.30 -10.34 -3.06
C VAL A 163 10.57 -9.38 -1.91
N ILE A 164 9.59 -8.54 -1.61
CA ILE A 164 9.68 -7.53 -0.54
C ILE A 164 8.49 -7.71 0.38
N SER A 165 8.73 -8.05 1.63
CA SER A 165 7.71 -8.09 2.68
C SER A 165 7.98 -6.94 3.64
N VAL A 166 7.01 -6.07 3.82
CA VAL A 166 7.09 -4.95 4.77
C VAL A 166 6.07 -5.17 5.87
N THR A 167 6.54 -5.17 7.11
CA THR A 167 5.66 -5.17 8.28
C THR A 167 5.64 -3.76 8.86
N VAL A 168 4.47 -3.19 9.08
CA VAL A 168 4.30 -1.89 9.72
C VAL A 168 3.61 -2.05 11.06
N THR A 169 4.10 -1.37 12.07
CA THR A 169 3.36 -1.15 13.31
C THR A 169 2.83 0.28 13.36
N GLY A 170 1.64 0.42 13.84
CA GLY A 170 0.98 1.70 14.07
C GLY A 170 0.24 1.68 15.39
N ARG A 171 -0.41 2.78 15.72
CA ARG A 171 -1.24 2.87 16.92
C ARG A 171 -2.46 3.76 16.70
N VAL A 172 -3.47 3.49 17.48
CA VAL A 172 -4.68 4.30 17.58
C VAL A 172 -5.05 4.43 19.06
N GLU A 173 -5.72 5.48 19.46
CA GLU A 173 -6.18 5.65 20.83
C GLU A 173 -7.03 4.46 21.25
N ALA A 174 -6.86 3.99 22.51
CA ALA A 174 -7.50 2.80 23.02
C ALA A 174 -9.03 2.85 22.83
N GLY A 175 -9.56 1.82 22.16
CA GLY A 175 -10.98 1.69 21.86
C GLY A 175 -11.50 2.56 20.70
N LYS A 176 -10.65 3.34 20.01
CA LYS A 176 -11.06 4.22 18.89
C LYS A 176 -10.74 3.67 17.51
N ARG A 177 -10.32 2.42 17.42
CA ARG A 177 -10.04 1.81 16.13
C ARG A 177 -11.29 1.75 15.24
N LEU A 178 -11.13 2.12 13.97
CA LEU A 178 -12.15 2.01 12.95
C LEU A 178 -12.12 0.61 12.35
N LEU A 179 -13.29 0.00 12.18
CA LEU A 179 -13.41 -1.39 11.76
C LEU A 179 -14.43 -1.51 10.64
N ARG A 180 -14.17 -2.38 9.66
CA ARG A 180 -15.08 -2.70 8.55
C ARG A 180 -16.50 -3.08 9.03
N LYS A 181 -16.63 -3.73 10.18
CA LYS A 181 -17.90 -4.22 10.77
C LYS A 181 -18.78 -3.16 11.43
N ASN A 182 -18.44 -1.90 11.38
CA ASN A 182 -19.13 -0.84 12.12
C ASN A 182 -20.18 -0.07 11.31
N ALA A 183 -20.46 -0.46 10.06
CA ALA A 183 -21.51 0.17 9.25
C ALA A 183 -22.90 -0.25 9.71
N LEU A 184 -23.86 0.69 9.71
CA LEU A 184 -25.27 0.42 10.00
C LEU A 184 -26.19 0.98 8.92
N PRO A 185 -27.38 0.38 8.69
CA PRO A 185 -28.37 0.94 7.78
C PRO A 185 -28.68 2.41 8.10
N GLY A 186 -28.76 3.24 7.07
CA GLY A 186 -28.94 4.69 7.18
C GLY A 186 -27.63 5.48 7.20
N ASP A 187 -26.47 4.84 7.30
CA ASP A 187 -25.18 5.52 7.21
C ASP A 187 -24.94 6.07 5.79
N ILE A 188 -24.26 7.20 5.72
CA ILE A 188 -23.69 7.74 4.48
C ILE A 188 -22.40 6.97 4.16
N VAL A 189 -22.24 6.56 2.90
CA VAL A 189 -20.98 6.01 2.37
C VAL A 189 -20.18 7.16 1.74
N PHE A 190 -18.89 7.24 2.09
CA PHE A 190 -18.00 8.29 1.57
C PHE A 190 -16.67 7.73 1.07
N VAL A 191 -15.93 8.57 0.33
CA VAL A 191 -14.56 8.32 -0.12
C VAL A 191 -13.72 9.60 0.02
N THR A 192 -12.43 9.45 0.31
CA THR A 192 -11.52 10.59 0.57
C THR A 192 -10.95 11.24 -0.68
N GLY A 193 -11.07 10.62 -1.86
CA GLY A 193 -10.53 11.20 -3.10
C GLY A 193 -11.10 10.59 -4.36
N SER A 194 -10.52 10.98 -5.50
CA SER A 194 -10.95 10.48 -6.81
C SER A 194 -10.37 9.10 -7.11
N LEU A 195 -11.19 8.27 -7.77
CA LEU A 195 -10.93 6.86 -8.03
C LEU A 195 -10.42 6.60 -9.45
N GLY A 196 -9.68 5.49 -9.62
CA GLY A 196 -9.24 4.97 -10.92
C GLY A 196 -7.98 5.63 -11.49
N LYS A 197 -7.33 6.53 -10.74
CA LYS A 197 -6.07 7.16 -11.19
C LYS A 197 -4.93 6.17 -11.30
N SER A 198 -4.79 5.29 -10.31
CA SER A 198 -3.74 4.26 -10.32
C SER A 198 -3.90 3.31 -11.48
N ALA A 199 -5.10 2.77 -11.72
CA ALA A 199 -5.37 1.89 -12.85
C ALA A 199 -5.10 2.54 -14.21
N ALA A 200 -5.46 3.82 -14.38
CA ALA A 200 -5.15 4.58 -15.58
C ALA A 200 -3.63 4.80 -15.75
N GLY A 201 -2.93 5.10 -14.67
CA GLY A 201 -1.48 5.22 -14.64
C GLY A 201 -0.77 3.93 -15.02
N LEU A 202 -1.19 2.81 -14.43
CA LEU A 202 -0.69 1.48 -14.77
C LEU A 202 -0.90 1.15 -16.25
N ALA A 203 -2.09 1.43 -16.79
CA ALA A 203 -2.37 1.21 -18.23
C ALA A 203 -1.41 1.99 -19.14
N LEU A 204 -1.05 3.22 -18.80
CA LEU A 204 -0.05 4.03 -19.49
C LEU A 204 1.36 3.43 -19.38
N LEU A 205 1.76 3.02 -18.17
CA LEU A 205 3.08 2.44 -17.90
C LEU A 205 3.27 1.09 -18.59
N LEU A 206 2.28 0.22 -18.56
CA LEU A 206 2.31 -1.06 -19.29
C LEU A 206 2.44 -0.88 -20.80
N LYS A 207 1.79 0.17 -21.34
CA LYS A 207 1.84 0.45 -22.79
C LYS A 207 3.16 1.07 -23.25
N ARG A 208 3.80 1.92 -22.43
CA ARG A 208 4.91 2.79 -22.87
C ARG A 208 6.17 2.72 -22.00
N SER A 209 6.16 1.95 -20.90
CA SER A 209 7.23 1.91 -19.90
C SER A 209 7.43 3.27 -19.16
N ARG A 210 8.04 3.22 -17.96
CA ARG A 210 8.30 4.39 -17.11
C ARG A 210 9.23 5.44 -17.74
N ASN A 211 10.08 5.03 -18.65
CA ASN A 211 11.07 5.89 -19.31
C ASN A 211 10.49 6.68 -20.51
N ALA A 212 9.22 6.47 -20.86
CA ALA A 212 8.58 7.18 -21.95
C ALA A 212 8.31 8.65 -21.60
N HIS A 213 8.16 9.47 -22.63
CA HIS A 213 7.70 10.83 -22.45
C HIS A 213 6.20 10.85 -22.13
N PHE A 214 5.83 11.41 -20.98
CA PHE A 214 4.45 11.62 -20.53
C PHE A 214 4.12 13.11 -20.48
N THR A 215 2.92 13.48 -20.93
CA THR A 215 2.37 14.82 -20.70
C THR A 215 2.18 15.09 -19.22
N ALA A 216 2.04 16.36 -18.82
CA ALA A 216 1.80 16.72 -17.40
C ALA A 216 0.58 16.00 -16.81
N ARG A 217 -0.48 15.82 -17.60
CA ARG A 217 -1.68 15.05 -17.21
C ARG A 217 -1.37 13.57 -16.99
N GLU A 218 -0.68 12.93 -17.93
CA GLU A 218 -0.32 11.52 -17.85
C GLU A 218 0.66 11.26 -16.70
N LYS A 219 1.59 12.19 -16.44
CA LYS A 219 2.51 12.10 -15.29
C LYS A 219 1.77 12.03 -13.96
N ARG A 220 0.69 12.83 -13.78
CA ARG A 220 -0.11 12.74 -12.55
C ARG A 220 -0.77 11.38 -12.38
N LEU A 221 -1.19 10.72 -13.47
CA LEU A 221 -1.72 9.37 -13.43
C LEU A 221 -0.63 8.33 -13.13
N THR A 222 0.52 8.41 -13.83
CA THR A 222 1.61 7.45 -13.58
C THR A 222 2.17 7.57 -12.16
N ILE A 223 2.30 8.79 -11.63
CA ILE A 223 2.73 9.04 -10.24
C ILE A 223 1.71 8.48 -9.24
N ALA A 224 0.40 8.60 -9.51
CA ALA A 224 -0.62 8.02 -8.63
C ALA A 224 -0.47 6.50 -8.46
N HIS A 225 -0.02 5.81 -9.52
CA HIS A 225 0.30 4.38 -9.46
C HIS A 225 1.66 4.09 -8.82
N GLN A 226 2.69 4.86 -9.21
CA GLN A 226 4.07 4.62 -8.78
C GLN A 226 4.32 5.03 -7.33
N ARG A 227 3.69 6.11 -6.88
CA ARG A 227 3.87 6.72 -5.54
C ARG A 227 2.51 7.03 -4.91
N PRO A 228 1.74 6.03 -4.51
CA PRO A 228 0.49 6.27 -3.82
C PRO A 228 0.73 7.03 -2.51
N ARG A 229 -0.25 7.87 -2.13
CA ARG A 229 -0.23 8.61 -0.87
C ARG A 229 -1.23 7.98 0.09
N PRO A 230 -0.79 7.30 1.15
CA PRO A 230 -1.66 6.79 2.20
C PRO A 230 -2.44 7.93 2.89
N LYS A 231 -3.69 7.67 3.26
CA LYS A 231 -4.63 8.68 3.78
C LYS A 231 -4.62 8.77 5.31
N VAL A 232 -3.43 8.85 5.89
CA VAL A 232 -3.26 8.92 7.35
C VAL A 232 -3.89 10.20 7.92
N GLU A 233 -3.70 11.36 7.27
CA GLU A 233 -4.25 12.64 7.73
C GLU A 233 -5.78 12.58 7.73
N GLU A 234 -6.37 12.09 6.63
CA GLU A 234 -7.80 11.90 6.48
C GLU A 234 -8.36 10.95 7.55
N ALA A 235 -7.70 9.82 7.76
CA ALA A 235 -8.08 8.84 8.79
C ALA A 235 -8.03 9.44 10.20
N ARG A 236 -7.03 10.24 10.50
CA ARG A 236 -6.88 10.92 11.80
C ARG A 236 -7.95 11.98 12.04
N VAL A 237 -8.36 12.72 11.01
CA VAL A 237 -9.50 13.65 11.11
C VAL A 237 -10.78 12.86 11.40
N ILE A 238 -11.05 11.79 10.65
CA ILE A 238 -12.23 10.92 10.87
C ILE A 238 -12.25 10.38 12.30
N ASN A 239 -11.11 9.85 12.77
CA ASN A 239 -10.99 9.26 14.11
C ASN A 239 -11.17 10.30 15.24
N SER A 240 -10.65 11.52 15.05
CA SER A 240 -10.70 12.59 16.07
C SER A 240 -12.12 13.02 16.44
N LEU A 241 -13.08 12.87 15.53
CA LEU A 241 -14.47 13.24 15.74
C LEU A 241 -15.23 12.26 16.63
N ASN A 242 -14.65 11.10 16.91
CA ASN A 242 -15.28 10.09 17.77
C ASN A 242 -16.66 9.63 17.27
N THR A 243 -16.89 9.72 15.97
CA THR A 243 -18.13 9.28 15.31
C THR A 243 -18.08 7.78 15.06
N ARG A 244 -19.26 7.13 15.10
CA ARG A 244 -19.34 5.72 14.69
C ARG A 244 -19.32 5.63 13.17
N GLY A 245 -18.55 4.69 12.63
CA GLY A 245 -18.52 4.37 11.21
C GLY A 245 -17.57 3.22 10.90
N ALA A 246 -17.70 2.67 9.72
CA ALA A 246 -16.72 1.73 9.17
C ALA A 246 -15.66 2.51 8.36
N LEU A 247 -14.48 1.91 8.24
CA LEU A 247 -13.42 2.42 7.36
C LEU A 247 -12.68 1.24 6.75
N ASN A 248 -12.26 1.42 5.51
CA ASN A 248 -11.37 0.52 4.76
C ASN A 248 -10.54 1.35 3.79
N ASP A 249 -9.34 0.89 3.42
CA ASP A 249 -8.61 1.50 2.31
C ASP A 249 -9.07 0.91 0.96
N ILE A 250 -8.70 1.53 -0.15
CA ILE A 250 -9.08 1.08 -1.49
C ILE A 250 -7.85 0.52 -2.19
N SER A 251 -7.60 -0.76 -1.97
CA SER A 251 -6.50 -1.55 -2.57
C SER A 251 -6.91 -2.28 -3.84
N ASP A 252 -8.12 -2.87 -3.90
CA ASP A 252 -8.62 -3.69 -5.01
C ASP A 252 -9.78 -3.04 -5.79
N GLY A 253 -10.02 -1.75 -5.54
CA GLY A 253 -11.09 -0.96 -6.14
C GLY A 253 -12.33 -0.86 -5.28
N ILE A 254 -13.03 0.29 -5.40
CA ILE A 254 -14.17 0.63 -4.54
C ILE A 254 -15.26 -0.45 -4.50
N GLY A 255 -15.44 -1.19 -5.61
CA GLY A 255 -16.43 -2.26 -5.67
C GLY A 255 -16.09 -3.42 -4.74
N SER A 256 -14.81 -3.79 -4.63
CA SER A 256 -14.33 -4.83 -3.70
C SER A 256 -14.42 -4.38 -2.26
N GLU A 257 -13.89 -3.18 -1.98
CA GLU A 257 -13.79 -2.67 -0.61
C GLU A 257 -15.16 -2.35 0.01
N ALA A 258 -16.11 -1.89 -0.81
CA ALA A 258 -17.50 -1.75 -0.38
C ALA A 258 -18.13 -3.11 -0.01
N HIS A 259 -17.79 -4.19 -0.73
CA HIS A 259 -18.23 -5.56 -0.37
C HIS A 259 -17.65 -5.99 0.97
N GLU A 260 -16.39 -5.71 1.25
CA GLU A 260 -15.78 -6.08 2.53
C GLU A 260 -16.45 -5.39 3.72
N ILE A 261 -16.79 -4.11 3.59
CA ILE A 261 -17.58 -3.41 4.61
C ILE A 261 -18.98 -4.00 4.73
N ALA A 262 -19.65 -4.24 3.60
CA ALA A 262 -21.01 -4.79 3.57
C ALA A 262 -21.09 -6.18 4.21
N GLU A 263 -20.15 -7.06 3.87
CA GLU A 263 -20.02 -8.41 4.41
C GLU A 263 -19.69 -8.39 5.91
N ALA A 264 -18.67 -7.61 6.32
CA ALA A 264 -18.25 -7.52 7.72
C ALA A 264 -19.33 -6.93 8.64
N SER A 265 -20.15 -6.03 8.10
CA SER A 265 -21.23 -5.34 8.82
C SER A 265 -22.60 -6.01 8.67
N ASN A 266 -22.72 -7.04 7.81
CA ASN A 266 -23.98 -7.70 7.46
C ASN A 266 -25.07 -6.71 6.99
N VAL A 267 -24.70 -5.83 6.06
CA VAL A 267 -25.55 -4.78 5.46
C VAL A 267 -25.46 -4.84 3.94
N SER A 268 -26.25 -4.03 3.24
CA SER A 268 -26.05 -3.73 1.81
C SER A 268 -25.54 -2.30 1.64
N ILE A 269 -24.72 -2.09 0.61
CA ILE A 269 -24.24 -0.74 0.23
C ILE A 269 -24.80 -0.37 -1.15
N GLU A 270 -25.42 0.79 -1.24
CA GLU A 270 -25.82 1.39 -2.51
C GLU A 270 -24.87 2.55 -2.85
N LEU A 271 -24.05 2.37 -3.89
CA LEU A 271 -23.24 3.42 -4.48
C LEU A 271 -24.01 4.17 -5.55
N ASP A 272 -23.87 5.49 -5.63
CA ASP A 272 -24.49 6.33 -6.69
C ASP A 272 -23.42 6.68 -7.73
N GLU A 273 -23.57 6.17 -8.98
CA GLU A 273 -22.63 6.41 -10.08
C GLU A 273 -22.39 7.91 -10.31
N SER A 274 -23.44 8.75 -10.20
CA SER A 274 -23.34 10.19 -10.43
C SER A 274 -22.56 10.93 -9.35
N SER A 275 -22.39 10.33 -8.17
CA SER A 275 -21.69 10.91 -7.02
C SER A 275 -20.23 10.45 -6.90
N LEU A 276 -19.80 9.49 -7.73
CA LEU A 276 -18.42 9.04 -7.71
C LEU A 276 -17.49 10.18 -8.17
N PRO A 277 -16.43 10.52 -7.40
CA PRO A 277 -15.56 11.64 -7.73
C PRO A 277 -14.63 11.31 -8.90
N ILE A 278 -14.79 12.03 -10.01
CA ILE A 278 -14.00 11.86 -11.23
C ILE A 278 -12.79 12.78 -11.19
N ALA A 279 -11.59 12.20 -11.24
CA ALA A 279 -10.36 12.97 -11.37
C ALA A 279 -10.35 13.80 -12.68
N GLN A 280 -9.80 15.02 -12.62
CA GLN A 280 -9.65 15.88 -13.79
C GLN A 280 -8.89 15.16 -14.93
N GLU A 281 -7.92 14.34 -14.58
CA GLU A 281 -7.12 13.54 -15.49
C GLU A 281 -7.94 12.50 -16.26
N LEU A 282 -9.08 12.08 -15.73
CA LEU A 282 -9.94 11.04 -16.31
C LEU A 282 -11.14 11.58 -17.09
N GLN A 283 -11.39 12.89 -17.08
CA GLN A 283 -12.59 13.48 -17.72
C GLN A 283 -12.70 13.20 -19.22
N SER A 284 -11.59 13.12 -19.95
CA SER A 284 -11.58 12.83 -21.39
C SER A 284 -11.44 11.35 -21.74
N VAL A 285 -11.42 10.47 -20.75
CA VAL A 285 -11.44 9.01 -20.95
C VAL A 285 -12.86 8.58 -21.26
N ASP A 286 -13.01 7.57 -22.13
CA ASP A 286 -14.30 6.94 -22.39
C ASP A 286 -15.03 6.58 -21.09
N THR A 287 -16.31 6.88 -21.05
CA THR A 287 -17.11 6.76 -19.81
C THR A 287 -17.15 5.34 -19.25
N ALA A 288 -17.28 4.33 -20.12
CA ALA A 288 -17.33 2.93 -19.70
C ALA A 288 -15.98 2.48 -19.13
N LYS A 289 -14.88 2.86 -19.81
CA LYS A 289 -13.53 2.53 -19.34
C LYS A 289 -13.17 3.26 -18.06
N ARG A 290 -13.55 4.51 -17.93
CA ARG A 290 -13.37 5.30 -16.71
C ARG A 290 -14.12 4.67 -15.52
N LEU A 291 -15.39 4.30 -15.72
CA LEU A 291 -16.18 3.64 -14.68
C LEU A 291 -15.60 2.29 -14.28
N GLU A 292 -15.09 1.51 -15.23
CA GLU A 292 -14.38 0.26 -14.96
C GLU A 292 -13.17 0.50 -14.06
N TRP A 293 -12.32 1.48 -14.35
CA TRP A 293 -11.17 1.83 -13.52
C TRP A 293 -11.58 2.34 -12.13
N MET A 294 -12.63 3.15 -12.05
CA MET A 294 -13.11 3.66 -10.75
C MET A 294 -13.68 2.56 -9.86
N LEU A 295 -14.39 1.58 -10.43
CA LEU A 295 -15.05 0.53 -9.65
C LEU A 295 -14.13 -0.65 -9.32
N PHE A 296 -13.24 -1.02 -10.24
CA PHE A 296 -12.48 -2.26 -10.18
C PHE A 296 -10.97 -2.05 -10.36
N GLY A 297 -10.51 -0.84 -10.54
CA GLY A 297 -9.11 -0.51 -10.58
C GLY A 297 -8.52 -0.46 -9.17
N GLY A 298 -7.50 -1.25 -8.93
CA GLY A 298 -6.83 -1.29 -7.64
C GLY A 298 -5.78 -0.21 -7.43
N GLU A 299 -5.25 -0.20 -6.22
CA GLU A 299 -4.10 0.60 -5.75
C GLU A 299 -4.31 2.13 -5.77
N ASP A 300 -5.55 2.59 -5.61
CA ASP A 300 -5.81 4.03 -5.41
C ASP A 300 -5.43 4.50 -4.00
N PHE A 301 -5.47 3.60 -3.00
CA PHE A 301 -5.16 3.86 -1.59
C PHE A 301 -5.84 5.11 -1.03
N GLU A 302 -7.05 5.38 -1.52
CA GLU A 302 -8.02 6.25 -0.88
C GLU A 302 -8.71 5.48 0.26
N LEU A 303 -9.49 6.15 1.11
CA LEU A 303 -10.31 5.50 2.11
C LEU A 303 -11.78 5.51 1.68
N VAL A 304 -12.44 4.37 1.83
CA VAL A 304 -13.90 4.24 1.80
C VAL A 304 -14.40 4.04 3.22
N GLY A 305 -15.45 4.74 3.60
CA GLY A 305 -16.00 4.58 4.94
C GLY A 305 -17.48 4.90 5.02
N THR A 306 -18.01 4.72 6.21
CA THR A 306 -19.39 5.09 6.53
C THR A 306 -19.41 5.99 7.75
N VAL A 307 -20.42 6.84 7.82
CA VAL A 307 -20.68 7.72 8.96
C VAL A 307 -22.19 7.88 9.14
N ARG A 308 -22.66 8.06 10.38
CA ARG A 308 -24.07 8.36 10.63
C ARG A 308 -24.49 9.61 9.85
N GLU A 309 -25.69 9.61 9.29
CA GLU A 309 -26.20 10.75 8.52
C GLU A 309 -26.14 12.07 9.32
N ASN A 310 -26.45 12.04 10.61
CA ASN A 310 -26.38 13.22 11.48
C ASN A 310 -24.96 13.74 11.75
N ASP A 311 -23.93 12.93 11.53
CA ASP A 311 -22.53 13.32 11.73
C ASP A 311 -21.86 13.76 10.42
N TRP A 312 -22.54 13.66 9.28
CA TRP A 312 -21.97 13.96 7.95
C TRP A 312 -21.46 15.41 7.84
N GLU A 313 -22.27 16.37 8.24
CA GLU A 313 -21.89 17.79 8.16
C GLU A 313 -20.65 18.07 9.04
N LEU A 314 -20.63 17.52 10.27
CA LEU A 314 -19.49 17.66 11.18
C LEU A 314 -18.21 17.11 10.54
N LEU A 315 -18.27 15.91 9.95
CA LEU A 315 -17.15 15.29 9.29
C LEU A 315 -16.70 16.09 8.05
N SER A 316 -17.65 16.51 7.23
CA SER A 316 -17.40 17.28 6.01
C SER A 316 -16.71 18.62 6.31
N GLU A 317 -17.18 19.35 7.34
CA GLU A 317 -16.57 20.58 7.79
C GLU A 317 -15.17 20.39 8.35
N ALA A 318 -14.95 19.33 9.16
CA ALA A 318 -13.63 19.00 9.69
C ALA A 318 -12.62 18.70 8.59
N MET A 319 -12.97 17.88 7.61
CA MET A 319 -12.13 17.58 6.44
C MET A 319 -11.82 18.84 5.64
N LYS A 320 -12.83 19.67 5.37
CA LYS A 320 -12.66 20.93 4.65
C LYS A 320 -11.74 21.92 5.37
N LYS A 321 -11.82 21.99 6.70
CA LYS A 321 -10.95 22.84 7.53
C LYS A 321 -9.48 22.48 7.39
N GLU A 322 -9.17 21.19 7.28
CA GLU A 322 -7.81 20.69 7.06
C GLU A 322 -7.40 20.67 5.57
N GLY A 323 -8.26 21.17 4.66
CA GLY A 323 -8.01 21.19 3.21
C GLY A 323 -8.07 19.81 2.57
N LEU A 324 -8.70 18.84 3.23
CA LEU A 324 -8.84 17.46 2.78
C LEU A 324 -10.13 17.26 2.01
N SER A 325 -10.12 16.32 1.06
CA SER A 325 -11.28 15.98 0.24
C SER A 325 -12.15 14.92 0.92
N LEU A 326 -13.47 15.04 0.73
CA LEU A 326 -14.43 14.03 1.16
C LEU A 326 -15.65 14.08 0.22
N TYR A 327 -16.11 12.92 -0.24
CA TYR A 327 -17.22 12.80 -1.18
C TYR A 327 -18.23 11.79 -0.68
N LYS A 328 -19.50 12.21 -0.58
CA LYS A 328 -20.62 11.30 -0.34
C LYS A 328 -20.91 10.55 -1.64
N ILE A 329 -20.80 9.21 -1.59
CA ILE A 329 -20.91 8.36 -2.78
C ILE A 329 -22.03 7.33 -2.70
N GLY A 330 -22.75 7.25 -1.56
CA GLY A 330 -23.78 6.25 -1.40
C GLY A 330 -24.40 6.23 -0.02
N THR A 331 -25.15 5.17 0.25
CA THR A 331 -25.83 4.92 1.53
C THR A 331 -25.79 3.45 1.89
N VAL A 332 -25.79 3.17 3.19
CA VAL A 332 -25.93 1.81 3.74
C VAL A 332 -27.41 1.47 3.88
N LYS A 333 -27.79 0.27 3.48
CA LYS A 333 -29.14 -0.29 3.52
C LYS A 333 -29.20 -1.57 4.33
N GLU A 334 -30.36 -1.98 4.77
CA GLU A 334 -30.56 -3.35 5.24
C GLU A 334 -30.23 -4.35 4.13
N GLY A 335 -29.55 -5.44 4.48
CA GLY A 335 -29.12 -6.44 3.52
C GLY A 335 -28.16 -7.46 4.13
N ARG A 336 -27.48 -8.24 3.28
CA ARG A 336 -26.61 -9.34 3.73
C ARG A 336 -25.30 -9.42 2.96
N GLY A 337 -24.59 -8.31 2.85
CA GLY A 337 -23.25 -8.26 2.20
C GLY A 337 -23.30 -7.94 0.70
N GLU A 338 -24.39 -7.36 0.18
CA GLU A 338 -24.45 -6.99 -1.24
C GLU A 338 -24.03 -5.55 -1.47
N VAL A 339 -23.47 -5.29 -2.66
CA VAL A 339 -23.19 -3.95 -3.15
C VAL A 339 -23.95 -3.70 -4.45
N TRP A 340 -24.58 -2.55 -4.51
CA TRP A 340 -25.41 -2.12 -5.65
C TRP A 340 -24.89 -0.79 -6.19
N LEU A 341 -24.92 -0.64 -7.51
CA LEU A 341 -24.65 0.63 -8.19
C LEU A 341 -25.96 1.20 -8.74
N LYS A 342 -26.34 2.36 -8.25
CA LYS A 342 -27.44 3.12 -8.80
C LYS A 342 -26.97 3.86 -10.03
N LYS A 343 -27.53 3.51 -11.20
CA LYS A 343 -27.28 4.14 -12.50
C LYS A 343 -28.41 5.07 -12.90
N GLU A 344 -28.08 6.20 -13.53
CA GLU A 344 -29.10 7.15 -13.98
C GLU A 344 -30.19 6.53 -14.88
N LYS A 345 -29.79 5.63 -15.79
CA LYS A 345 -30.70 5.08 -16.81
C LYS A 345 -31.20 3.65 -16.50
N ASN A 346 -30.46 2.87 -15.74
CA ASN A 346 -30.68 1.42 -15.58
C ASN A 346 -31.12 1.02 -14.17
N GLY A 347 -31.40 1.97 -13.29
CA GLY A 347 -31.78 1.69 -11.89
C GLY A 347 -30.61 1.05 -11.10
N LEU A 348 -30.96 0.15 -10.18
CA LEU A 348 -30.00 -0.56 -9.35
C LEU A 348 -29.42 -1.79 -10.08
N VAL A 349 -28.10 -1.84 -10.18
CA VAL A 349 -27.35 -2.97 -10.75
C VAL A 349 -26.46 -3.55 -9.64
N ARG A 350 -26.57 -4.85 -9.40
CA ARG A 350 -25.70 -5.53 -8.43
C ARG A 350 -24.27 -5.51 -8.94
N LEU A 351 -23.35 -5.04 -8.12
CA LEU A 351 -21.93 -5.18 -8.37
C LEU A 351 -21.47 -6.55 -7.88
N ASN A 352 -20.74 -7.26 -8.73
CA ASN A 352 -20.05 -8.47 -8.29
C ASN A 352 -18.73 -8.07 -7.64
N LYS A 353 -18.28 -8.82 -6.63
CA LYS A 353 -16.95 -8.67 -6.04
C LYS A 353 -15.90 -9.04 -7.10
N LYS A 354 -15.38 -8.04 -7.79
CA LYS A 354 -14.37 -8.15 -8.84
C LYS A 354 -13.18 -7.30 -8.43
N GLY A 355 -12.37 -7.77 -7.52
CA GLY A 355 -11.08 -7.22 -7.19
C GLY A 355 -9.96 -8.08 -7.76
N TYR A 356 -8.72 -7.64 -7.63
CA TYR A 356 -7.56 -8.48 -7.93
C TYR A 356 -7.60 -9.72 -7.02
N ASN A 357 -7.25 -10.87 -7.55
CA ASN A 357 -7.17 -12.11 -6.78
C ASN A 357 -5.97 -12.92 -7.27
N HIS A 358 -5.01 -13.18 -6.38
CA HIS A 358 -3.76 -13.89 -6.67
C HIS A 358 -3.96 -15.30 -7.23
N PHE A 359 -5.11 -15.92 -7.01
CA PHE A 359 -5.38 -17.34 -7.33
C PHE A 359 -6.54 -17.52 -8.32
N LYS A 360 -7.13 -16.44 -8.81
CA LYS A 360 -8.17 -16.46 -9.85
C LYS A 360 -7.62 -15.76 -11.09
N SER A 361 -7.13 -16.55 -12.05
CA SER A 361 -6.79 -16.08 -13.40
C SER A 361 -8.05 -15.91 -14.24
#